data_d452c2ad61133879996767ec98db5509
#
_entry.id   d452c2ad61133879996767ec98db5509
#
_cell.length_a   1.000
_cell.length_b   1.000
_cell.length_c   1.000
_cell.angle_alpha   90.00
_cell.angle_beta   90.00
_cell.angle_gamma   90.00
#
_symmetry.space_group_name_H-M   'P 1'
#
loop_
_entity.id
_entity.type
_entity.pdbx_description
1 polymer ?
#
loop_
_entity_poly.entity_id
_entity_poly.type
_entity_poly.pdbx_seq_one_letter_code
_entity_poly.pdbx_strand_id
1 'polypeptide(L)'
;MAQEHLVHHVWKDGVLEPAEVSFRVVDVPGVDGRGVVRLYVLVFPAAKKPAIIGIWSNPGIIVSSRLAESCLEHVDDFVVNPWSGTAADAPEAVSPGSGEGFPPPPGGHLPEVEAHQKLRERIVGLLKRATVVEEPPLEVEPDDVYLFPTGMSAIYRLQRAILATRGGPIVALGSIFHSTWHLFAEAGVGFKHFGRCDAGSRVMEELEEYLKAEAEQGRKLSFLFLEFPSNPILVSADLKRLRELVSPWGNMENVERG
;
A
#
# COMPACT_ATOMS: atom_id res chain seq x y z
N MET A 1 9.57 -7.07 1.60
CA MET A 1 8.21 -6.48 1.73
C MET A 1 7.35 -7.17 2.78
N ALA A 2 6.87 -8.41 2.58
CA ALA A 2 6.12 -9.12 3.64
C ALA A 2 6.94 -9.27 4.92
N GLN A 3 8.22 -9.46 4.79
CA GLN A 3 9.15 -9.62 5.91
C GLN A 3 9.40 -8.31 6.67
N GLU A 4 9.54 -7.15 6.02
CA GLU A 4 9.66 -5.85 6.70
C GLU A 4 8.41 -5.54 7.52
N HIS A 5 7.25 -5.89 7.01
CA HIS A 5 5.98 -5.70 7.72
C HIS A 5 5.85 -6.69 8.88
N LEU A 6 6.32 -7.93 8.70
CA LEU A 6 6.40 -8.93 9.75
C LEU A 6 7.27 -8.45 10.92
N VAL A 7 8.46 -7.92 10.61
CA VAL A 7 9.40 -7.40 11.61
C VAL A 7 8.76 -6.26 12.41
N HIS A 8 8.06 -5.35 11.74
CA HIS A 8 7.54 -4.17 12.42
C HIS A 8 6.32 -4.45 13.29
N HIS A 9 5.43 -5.33 12.86
CA HIS A 9 4.15 -5.57 13.52
C HIS A 9 4.19 -6.65 14.60
N VAL A 10 4.83 -7.75 14.31
CA VAL A 10 4.72 -8.96 15.12
C VAL A 10 5.79 -9.01 16.19
N TRP A 11 6.94 -8.39 15.96
CA TRP A 11 8.07 -8.43 16.91
C TRP A 11 8.05 -7.27 17.90
N LYS A 12 7.50 -6.11 17.51
CA LYS A 12 7.42 -4.95 18.40
C LYS A 12 6.55 -5.21 19.62
N ASP A 13 5.53 -6.05 19.49
CA ASP A 13 4.58 -6.36 20.56
C ASP A 13 4.90 -7.68 21.30
N GLY A 14 6.04 -8.33 20.98
CA GLY A 14 6.44 -9.60 21.63
C GLY A 14 5.49 -10.78 21.38
N VAL A 15 4.66 -10.69 20.34
CA VAL A 15 3.63 -11.70 20.06
C VAL A 15 4.21 -12.92 19.33
N LEU A 16 5.27 -12.73 18.55
CA LEU A 16 6.02 -13.78 17.85
C LEU A 16 7.50 -13.56 18.00
N GLU A 17 8.23 -14.63 18.32
CA GLU A 17 9.68 -14.62 18.24
C GLU A 17 10.13 -14.90 16.80
N PRO A 18 11.24 -14.28 16.33
CA PRO A 18 11.74 -14.53 14.98
C PRO A 18 11.96 -16.02 14.66
N ALA A 19 12.35 -16.79 15.64
CA ALA A 19 12.55 -18.24 15.49
C ALA A 19 11.25 -19.04 15.30
N GLU A 20 10.09 -18.46 15.64
CA GLU A 20 8.78 -19.11 15.46
C GLU A 20 8.25 -18.99 14.03
N VAL A 21 8.85 -18.10 13.22
CA VAL A 21 8.41 -17.84 11.84
C VAL A 21 9.47 -18.35 10.88
N SER A 22 9.10 -19.26 10.03
CA SER A 22 9.93 -19.65 8.88
C SER A 22 9.30 -19.15 7.58
N PHE A 23 10.13 -18.92 6.60
CA PHE A 23 9.66 -18.63 5.26
C PHE A 23 10.19 -19.65 4.28
N ARG A 24 9.42 -19.88 3.24
CA ARG A 24 9.82 -20.72 2.12
C ARG A 24 9.59 -19.95 0.84
N VAL A 25 10.58 -19.98 -0.02
CA VAL A 25 10.46 -19.50 -1.39
C VAL A 25 10.17 -20.72 -2.25
N VAL A 26 9.04 -20.73 -2.91
CA VAL A 26 8.56 -21.86 -3.70
C VAL A 26 8.27 -21.38 -5.12
N ASP A 27 8.85 -22.06 -6.07
CA ASP A 27 8.58 -21.83 -7.49
C ASP A 27 7.56 -22.85 -7.98
N VAL A 28 6.46 -22.34 -8.55
CA VAL A 28 5.38 -23.16 -9.12
C VAL A 28 5.20 -22.86 -10.60
N PRO A 29 4.73 -23.85 -11.39
CA PRO A 29 4.35 -23.61 -12.77
C PRO A 29 3.32 -22.47 -12.84
N GLY A 30 3.49 -21.56 -13.79
CA GLY A 30 2.52 -20.50 -14.01
C GLY A 30 1.17 -21.04 -14.47
N VAL A 31 0.11 -20.32 -14.17
CA VAL A 31 -1.23 -20.59 -14.71
C VAL A 31 -1.12 -20.65 -16.23
N ASP A 32 -1.75 -21.63 -16.86
CA ASP A 32 -1.67 -21.89 -18.31
C ASP A 32 -0.27 -22.36 -18.81
N GLY A 33 0.59 -22.86 -17.93
CA GLY A 33 1.91 -23.35 -18.29
C GLY A 33 2.89 -22.27 -18.78
N ARG A 34 2.59 -21.02 -18.53
CA ARG A 34 3.43 -19.88 -18.92
C ARG A 34 4.31 -19.42 -17.78
N GLY A 35 5.59 -19.78 -17.87
CA GLY A 35 6.61 -19.33 -16.93
C GLY A 35 6.53 -19.97 -15.54
N VAL A 36 7.16 -19.33 -14.59
CA VAL A 36 7.23 -19.75 -13.18
C VAL A 36 6.71 -18.62 -12.31
N VAL A 37 5.84 -18.94 -11.36
CA VAL A 37 5.39 -18.01 -10.33
C VAL A 37 6.14 -18.31 -9.04
N ARG A 38 6.78 -17.31 -8.47
CA ARG A 38 7.46 -17.42 -7.18
C ARG A 38 6.54 -17.05 -6.04
N LEU A 39 6.34 -17.97 -5.12
CA LEU A 39 5.58 -17.78 -3.89
C LEU A 39 6.52 -17.59 -2.72
N TYR A 40 6.16 -16.66 -1.84
CA TYR A 40 6.79 -16.45 -0.55
C TYR A 40 5.82 -16.93 0.53
N VAL A 41 6.08 -18.12 1.06
CA VAL A 41 5.20 -18.81 2.00
C VAL A 41 5.70 -18.60 3.41
N LEU A 42 4.87 -18.04 4.27
CA LEU A 42 5.15 -17.91 5.70
C LEU A 42 4.57 -19.09 6.46
N VAL A 43 5.39 -19.74 7.27
CA VAL A 43 5.01 -20.84 8.14
C VAL A 43 5.20 -20.42 9.59
N PHE A 44 4.15 -20.56 10.39
CA PHE A 44 4.11 -20.11 11.77
C PHE A 44 3.18 -21.00 12.61
N PRO A 45 3.30 -21.01 13.96
CA PRO A 45 2.40 -21.78 14.82
C PRO A 45 0.94 -21.36 14.65
N ALA A 46 0.04 -22.32 14.50
CA ALA A 46 -1.38 -22.06 14.26
C ALA A 46 -2.03 -21.17 15.35
N ALA A 47 -1.56 -21.30 16.61
CA ALA A 47 -2.02 -20.47 17.73
C ALA A 47 -1.71 -18.97 17.55
N LYS A 48 -0.75 -18.62 16.69
CA LYS A 48 -0.31 -17.25 16.41
C LYS A 48 -1.03 -16.60 15.20
N LYS A 49 -1.98 -17.32 14.59
CA LYS A 49 -2.76 -16.84 13.44
C LYS A 49 -3.33 -15.43 13.62
N PRO A 50 -3.88 -15.02 14.79
CA PRO A 50 -4.42 -13.67 14.95
C PRO A 50 -3.38 -12.55 14.76
N ALA A 51 -2.12 -12.77 15.19
CA ALA A 51 -1.05 -11.81 15.02
C ALA A 51 -0.61 -11.67 13.54
N ILE A 52 -0.71 -12.76 12.78
CA ILE A 52 -0.31 -12.79 11.37
C ILE A 52 -1.37 -12.19 10.45
N ILE A 53 -2.63 -12.17 10.85
CA ILE A 53 -3.72 -11.61 10.02
C ILE A 53 -3.42 -10.18 9.58
N GLY A 54 -2.87 -9.33 10.45
CA GLY A 54 -2.50 -7.95 10.11
C GLY A 54 -1.49 -7.84 8.97
N ILE A 55 -0.62 -8.83 8.81
CA ILE A 55 0.44 -8.84 7.78
C ILE A 55 -0.14 -8.93 6.37
N TRP A 56 -1.22 -9.67 6.18
CA TRP A 56 -1.85 -9.77 4.87
C TRP A 56 -3.01 -8.79 4.70
N SER A 57 -3.71 -8.41 5.77
CA SER A 57 -4.86 -7.51 5.68
C SER A 57 -4.45 -6.04 5.49
N ASN A 58 -3.43 -5.56 6.21
CA ASN A 58 -3.03 -4.17 6.16
C ASN A 58 -2.35 -3.79 4.83
N PRO A 59 -1.30 -4.47 4.36
CA PRO A 59 -0.74 -4.20 3.04
C PRO A 59 -1.53 -4.80 1.88
N GLY A 60 -2.52 -5.66 2.14
CA GLY A 60 -3.32 -6.31 1.10
C GLY A 60 -2.53 -7.21 0.14
N ILE A 61 -1.39 -7.74 0.59
CA ILE A 61 -0.48 -8.56 -0.22
C ILE A 61 -0.79 -10.03 0.01
N ILE A 62 -1.67 -10.57 -0.82
CA ILE A 62 -2.08 -11.97 -0.79
C ILE A 62 -2.10 -12.54 -2.20
N VAL A 63 -2.05 -13.87 -2.30
CA VAL A 63 -2.32 -14.56 -3.56
C VAL A 63 -3.81 -14.51 -3.87
N SER A 64 -4.17 -14.41 -5.14
CA SER A 64 -5.57 -14.54 -5.56
C SER A 64 -6.07 -15.97 -5.34
N SER A 65 -7.39 -16.14 -5.16
CA SER A 65 -8.00 -17.48 -5.04
C SER A 65 -7.65 -18.38 -6.24
N ARG A 66 -7.65 -17.82 -7.44
CA ARG A 66 -7.27 -18.55 -8.66
C ARG A 66 -5.82 -19.01 -8.66
N LEU A 67 -4.89 -18.16 -8.19
CA LEU A 67 -3.50 -18.56 -8.05
C LEU A 67 -3.34 -19.61 -6.95
N ALA A 68 -4.03 -19.46 -5.82
CA ALA A 68 -4.01 -20.44 -4.75
C ALA A 68 -4.55 -21.80 -5.22
N GLU A 69 -5.64 -21.82 -5.96
CA GLU A 69 -6.24 -23.02 -6.54
C GLU A 69 -5.27 -23.72 -7.51
N SER A 70 -4.70 -22.97 -8.44
CA SER A 70 -3.66 -23.49 -9.35
C SER A 70 -2.42 -24.00 -8.60
N CYS A 71 -2.01 -23.34 -7.51
CA CYS A 71 -0.90 -23.84 -6.69
C CYS A 71 -1.24 -25.17 -5.99
N LEU A 72 -2.50 -25.34 -5.55
CA LEU A 72 -2.93 -26.59 -4.93
C LEU A 72 -2.93 -27.78 -5.90
N GLU A 73 -3.24 -27.53 -7.18
CA GLU A 73 -3.16 -28.55 -8.24
C GLU A 73 -1.73 -29.02 -8.52
N HIS A 74 -0.74 -28.18 -8.21
CA HIS A 74 0.68 -28.44 -8.47
C HIS A 74 1.52 -28.53 -7.18
N VAL A 75 0.89 -28.84 -6.04
CA VAL A 75 1.58 -28.87 -4.75
C VAL A 75 2.76 -29.86 -4.72
N ASP A 76 2.65 -30.95 -5.45
CA ASP A 76 3.70 -31.97 -5.55
C ASP A 76 4.87 -31.52 -6.45
N ASP A 77 4.65 -30.53 -7.30
CA ASP A 77 5.64 -29.96 -8.20
C ASP A 77 6.40 -28.78 -7.57
N PHE A 78 6.14 -28.46 -6.30
CA PHE A 78 6.76 -27.35 -5.64
C PHE A 78 8.26 -27.54 -5.47
N VAL A 79 9.04 -26.68 -6.09
CA VAL A 79 10.48 -26.62 -5.90
C VAL A 79 10.80 -25.63 -4.79
N VAL A 80 11.26 -26.13 -3.65
CA VAL A 80 11.71 -25.27 -2.53
C VAL A 80 13.05 -24.67 -2.88
N ASN A 81 13.08 -23.35 -2.96
CA ASN A 81 14.28 -22.61 -3.28
C ASN A 81 15.25 -22.60 -2.07
N PRO A 82 16.59 -22.63 -2.29
CA PRO A 82 17.59 -22.57 -1.22
C PRO A 82 17.51 -21.31 -0.34
N TRP A 83 16.80 -20.29 -0.76
CA TRP A 83 16.52 -19.08 0.03
C TRP A 83 15.47 -19.28 1.15
N SER A 84 14.99 -20.48 1.33
CA SER A 84 14.09 -20.81 2.43
C SER A 84 14.86 -20.90 3.75
N GLY A 85 14.31 -20.32 4.82
CA GLY A 85 14.97 -20.27 6.11
C GLY A 85 14.05 -19.83 7.23
N THR A 86 14.63 -19.53 8.40
CA THR A 86 13.90 -18.88 9.50
C THR A 86 13.96 -17.36 9.37
N ALA A 87 13.07 -16.67 10.06
CA ALA A 87 13.12 -15.22 10.10
C ALA A 87 14.38 -14.68 10.81
N ALA A 88 15.01 -15.51 11.66
CA ALA A 88 16.27 -15.21 12.28
C ALA A 88 17.47 -15.24 11.29
N ASP A 89 17.35 -16.02 10.22
CA ASP A 89 18.36 -16.15 9.18
C ASP A 89 18.12 -15.13 8.04
N ALA A 90 17.07 -14.31 8.14
CA ALA A 90 16.80 -13.30 7.15
C ALA A 90 17.91 -12.24 7.17
N PRO A 91 18.41 -11.81 6.02
CA PRO A 91 19.35 -10.70 5.98
C PRO A 91 18.75 -9.51 6.72
N GLU A 92 19.56 -8.86 7.55
CA GLU A 92 19.18 -7.68 8.35
C GLU A 92 18.36 -6.73 7.48
N ALA A 93 17.28 -6.21 8.06
CA ALA A 93 16.25 -5.46 7.35
C ALA A 93 16.85 -4.53 6.30
N VAL A 94 16.62 -4.88 5.07
CA VAL A 94 17.04 -4.09 3.93
C VAL A 94 16.38 -2.73 4.05
N SER A 95 17.20 -1.70 4.19
CA SER A 95 16.71 -0.32 4.25
C SER A 95 15.76 -0.04 3.09
N PRO A 96 14.67 0.70 3.31
CA PRO A 96 13.78 1.07 2.22
C PRO A 96 14.58 1.73 1.09
N GLY A 97 14.66 1.08 -0.05
CA GLY A 97 15.38 1.60 -1.22
C GLY A 97 16.67 0.88 -1.61
N SER A 98 17.23 -0.04 -0.80
CA SER A 98 18.49 -0.72 -1.15
C SER A 98 18.35 -1.76 -2.27
N GLY A 99 17.16 -2.16 -2.65
CA GLY A 99 16.93 -3.18 -3.70
C GLY A 99 17.46 -4.59 -3.37
N GLU A 100 18.15 -4.76 -2.25
CA GLU A 100 18.70 -6.03 -1.78
C GLU A 100 17.66 -6.77 -0.94
N GLY A 101 16.63 -7.23 -1.58
CA GLY A 101 15.62 -8.11 -1.01
C GLY A 101 15.74 -9.52 -1.57
N PHE A 102 14.72 -10.32 -1.37
CA PHE A 102 14.62 -11.61 -2.03
C PHE A 102 14.88 -11.46 -3.54
N PRO A 103 15.64 -12.38 -4.14
CA PRO A 103 15.91 -12.31 -5.57
C PRO A 103 14.59 -12.19 -6.34
N PRO A 104 14.56 -11.40 -7.41
CA PRO A 104 13.37 -11.29 -8.23
C PRO A 104 12.96 -12.67 -8.76
N PRO A 105 11.67 -12.88 -9.05
CA PRO A 105 11.22 -14.13 -9.63
C PRO A 105 11.96 -14.40 -10.95
N PRO A 106 12.22 -15.68 -11.29
CA PRO A 106 12.80 -16.02 -12.57
C PRO A 106 11.94 -15.44 -13.72
N GLY A 107 12.58 -14.72 -14.64
CA GLY A 107 11.88 -14.09 -15.75
C GLY A 107 11.37 -12.66 -15.51
N GLY A 108 11.71 -12.04 -14.37
CA GLY A 108 11.36 -10.65 -14.08
C GLY A 108 9.89 -10.46 -13.67
N HIS A 109 9.35 -9.29 -13.93
CA HIS A 109 7.93 -9.02 -13.70
C HIS A 109 7.07 -9.86 -14.65
N LEU A 110 5.92 -10.34 -14.12
CA LEU A 110 4.92 -10.96 -15.01
C LEU A 110 4.60 -10.00 -16.15
N PRO A 111 4.68 -10.45 -17.40
CA PRO A 111 4.41 -9.58 -18.53
C PRO A 111 2.98 -9.05 -18.46
N GLU A 112 2.81 -7.78 -18.78
CA GLU A 112 1.47 -7.23 -18.97
C GLU A 112 0.76 -7.99 -20.10
N VAL A 113 -0.48 -8.38 -19.83
CA VAL A 113 -1.34 -9.02 -20.82
C VAL A 113 -2.38 -8.04 -21.32
N GLU A 114 -2.96 -8.30 -22.49
CA GLU A 114 -3.99 -7.45 -23.11
C GLU A 114 -5.14 -7.08 -22.14
N ALA A 115 -5.45 -7.95 -21.18
CA ALA A 115 -6.47 -7.68 -20.18
C ALA A 115 -6.13 -6.48 -19.28
N HIS A 116 -4.86 -6.25 -18.96
CA HIS A 116 -4.43 -5.09 -18.17
C HIS A 116 -4.70 -3.80 -18.95
N GLN A 117 -4.36 -3.75 -20.22
CA GLN A 117 -4.61 -2.60 -21.09
C GLN A 117 -6.11 -2.31 -21.21
N LYS A 118 -6.94 -3.32 -21.46
CA LYS A 118 -8.41 -3.18 -21.51
C LYS A 118 -9.01 -2.67 -20.21
N LEU A 119 -8.47 -3.09 -19.06
CA LEU A 119 -8.91 -2.60 -17.76
C LEU A 119 -8.55 -1.11 -17.57
N ARG A 120 -7.33 -0.70 -17.93
CA ARG A 120 -6.92 0.71 -17.88
C ARG A 120 -7.80 1.58 -18.76
N GLU A 121 -8.00 1.21 -20.01
CA GLU A 121 -8.90 1.89 -20.94
C GLU A 121 -10.34 1.99 -20.41
N ARG A 122 -10.83 0.92 -19.80
CA ARG A 122 -12.15 0.90 -19.18
C ARG A 122 -12.26 1.88 -18.01
N ILE A 123 -11.25 1.94 -17.15
CA ILE A 123 -11.19 2.87 -16.01
C ILE A 123 -11.14 4.31 -16.51
N VAL A 124 -10.28 4.62 -17.47
CA VAL A 124 -10.20 5.95 -18.11
C VAL A 124 -11.54 6.35 -18.69
N GLY A 125 -12.19 5.43 -19.42
CA GLY A 125 -13.52 5.68 -20.00
C GLY A 125 -14.60 5.96 -18.94
N LEU A 126 -14.51 5.36 -17.75
CA LEU A 126 -15.41 5.64 -16.63
C LEU A 126 -15.14 7.00 -16.00
N LEU A 127 -13.87 7.36 -15.80
CA LEU A 127 -13.46 8.64 -15.24
C LEU A 127 -13.88 9.80 -16.15
N LYS A 128 -13.67 9.68 -17.46
CA LYS A 128 -14.11 10.69 -18.45
C LYS A 128 -15.63 10.87 -18.50
N ARG A 129 -16.42 9.85 -18.16
CA ARG A 129 -17.89 9.94 -18.09
C ARG A 129 -18.42 10.62 -16.84
N ALA A 130 -17.66 10.55 -15.75
CA ALA A 130 -18.09 11.05 -14.45
C ALA A 130 -17.98 12.57 -14.32
N THR A 131 -17.45 13.27 -15.32
CA THR A 131 -17.33 14.74 -15.31
C THR A 131 -18.72 15.37 -15.49
N VAL A 132 -19.25 15.89 -14.38
CA VAL A 132 -20.58 16.55 -14.31
C VAL A 132 -20.45 18.08 -14.52
N VAL A 133 -19.24 18.61 -14.62
CA VAL A 133 -18.97 20.05 -14.64
C VAL A 133 -18.44 20.45 -16.02
N GLU A 134 -18.82 21.66 -16.47
CA GLU A 134 -18.33 22.31 -17.70
C GLU A 134 -16.83 22.73 -17.65
N GLU A 135 -16.02 22.01 -16.87
CA GLU A 135 -14.57 22.17 -16.84
C GLU A 135 -13.94 21.37 -17.98
N PRO A 136 -12.70 21.72 -18.40
CA PRO A 136 -12.04 20.95 -19.45
C PRO A 136 -12.00 19.47 -19.06
N PRO A 137 -12.21 18.57 -20.02
CA PRO A 137 -12.28 17.15 -19.75
C PRO A 137 -11.01 16.69 -19.03
N LEU A 138 -11.17 15.79 -18.05
CA LEU A 138 -10.06 15.20 -17.33
C LEU A 138 -9.10 14.51 -18.32
N GLU A 139 -7.90 15.06 -18.44
CA GLU A 139 -6.85 14.47 -19.26
C GLU A 139 -6.22 13.29 -18.49
N VAL A 140 -6.85 12.15 -18.56
CA VAL A 140 -6.33 10.88 -17.99
C VAL A 140 -6.17 9.88 -19.12
N GLU A 141 -4.99 9.31 -19.21
CA GLU A 141 -4.65 8.28 -20.18
C GLU A 141 -4.47 6.90 -19.51
N PRO A 142 -4.52 5.79 -20.26
CA PRO A 142 -4.35 4.46 -19.70
C PRO A 142 -3.06 4.28 -18.88
N ASP A 143 -1.99 4.97 -19.23
CA ASP A 143 -0.70 4.91 -18.54
C ASP A 143 -0.70 5.63 -17.17
N ASP A 144 -1.69 6.47 -16.90
CA ASP A 144 -1.90 7.07 -15.59
C ASP A 144 -2.60 6.11 -14.61
N VAL A 145 -3.03 4.94 -15.08
CA VAL A 145 -3.79 3.96 -14.29
C VAL A 145 -2.91 2.80 -13.85
N TYR A 146 -2.67 2.71 -12.56
CA TYR A 146 -1.91 1.62 -11.94
C TYR A 146 -2.86 0.56 -11.37
N LEU A 147 -2.69 -0.69 -11.77
CA LEU A 147 -3.52 -1.80 -11.33
C LEU A 147 -2.87 -2.56 -10.17
N PHE A 148 -3.65 -2.84 -9.15
CA PHE A 148 -3.21 -3.60 -7.98
C PHE A 148 -4.20 -4.71 -7.65
N PRO A 149 -3.77 -5.82 -7.01
CA PRO A 149 -4.67 -6.93 -6.69
C PRO A 149 -5.75 -6.55 -5.67
N THR A 150 -5.50 -5.56 -4.81
CA THR A 150 -6.46 -5.07 -3.80
C THR A 150 -6.30 -3.57 -3.60
N GLY A 151 -7.34 -2.90 -3.05
CA GLY A 151 -7.26 -1.50 -2.66
C GLY A 151 -6.18 -1.25 -1.61
N MET A 152 -6.04 -2.13 -0.61
CA MET A 152 -4.98 -2.02 0.39
C MET A 152 -3.58 -2.16 -0.23
N SER A 153 -3.41 -3.03 -1.22
CA SER A 153 -2.15 -3.13 -1.95
C SER A 153 -1.80 -1.84 -2.69
N ALA A 154 -2.81 -1.17 -3.27
CA ALA A 154 -2.61 0.13 -3.91
C ALA A 154 -2.16 1.19 -2.89
N ILE A 155 -2.88 1.32 -1.76
CA ILE A 155 -2.56 2.28 -0.70
C ILE A 155 -1.16 2.01 -0.13
N TYR A 156 -0.83 0.75 0.17
CA TYR A 156 0.48 0.37 0.67
C TYR A 156 1.62 0.73 -0.29
N ARG A 157 1.46 0.42 -1.57
CA ARG A 157 2.48 0.71 -2.59
C ARG A 157 2.65 2.21 -2.79
N LEU A 158 1.55 2.96 -2.85
CA LEU A 158 1.59 4.41 -2.95
C LEU A 158 2.28 5.04 -1.73
N GLN A 159 1.91 4.63 -0.51
CA GLN A 159 2.57 5.07 0.71
C GLN A 159 4.09 4.82 0.65
N ARG A 160 4.51 3.61 0.29
CA ARG A 160 5.94 3.26 0.18
C ARG A 160 6.68 4.11 -0.86
N ALA A 161 6.06 4.35 -2.01
CA ALA A 161 6.64 5.18 -3.06
C ALA A 161 6.82 6.65 -2.59
N ILE A 162 5.82 7.21 -1.93
CA ILE A 162 5.91 8.57 -1.40
C ILE A 162 6.96 8.67 -0.29
N LEU A 163 6.94 7.75 0.68
CA LEU A 163 7.90 7.75 1.79
C LEU A 163 9.34 7.51 1.37
N ALA A 164 9.58 6.89 0.23
CA ALA A 164 10.92 6.75 -0.34
C ALA A 164 11.50 8.09 -0.85
N THR A 165 10.65 9.07 -1.14
CA THR A 165 11.05 10.37 -1.71
C THR A 165 10.77 11.55 -0.80
N ARG A 166 9.86 11.39 0.16
CA ARG A 166 9.41 12.46 1.07
C ARG A 166 9.44 11.96 2.51
N GLY A 167 10.08 12.73 3.37
CA GLY A 167 10.02 12.54 4.82
C GLY A 167 8.90 13.34 5.46
N GLY A 168 8.61 13.03 6.74
CA GLY A 168 7.63 13.73 7.56
C GLY A 168 6.36 12.94 7.84
N PRO A 169 5.48 13.45 8.72
CA PRO A 169 4.30 12.73 9.16
C PRO A 169 3.27 12.54 8.04
N ILE A 170 2.49 11.48 8.18
CA ILE A 170 1.29 11.22 7.39
C ILE A 170 0.10 11.88 8.09
N VAL A 171 -0.77 12.52 7.34
CA VAL A 171 -2.05 13.04 7.85
C VAL A 171 -3.19 12.29 7.19
N ALA A 172 -4.18 11.85 7.97
CA ALA A 172 -5.44 11.34 7.44
C ALA A 172 -6.61 12.20 7.91
N LEU A 173 -7.56 12.43 7.01
CA LEU A 173 -8.73 13.25 7.23
C LEU A 173 -10.01 12.44 7.04
N GLY A 174 -10.95 12.59 7.97
CA GLY A 174 -12.23 11.90 7.94
C GLY A 174 -12.18 10.45 8.39
N SER A 175 -13.28 9.75 8.22
CA SER A 175 -13.32 8.32 8.48
C SER A 175 -12.61 7.57 7.36
N ILE A 176 -11.65 6.75 7.71
CA ILE A 176 -10.85 5.94 6.79
C ILE A 176 -10.96 4.46 7.16
N PHE A 177 -10.69 3.59 6.20
CA PHE A 177 -10.73 2.16 6.41
C PHE A 177 -9.74 1.74 7.52
N HIS A 178 -10.18 0.83 8.38
CA HIS A 178 -9.42 0.37 9.55
C HIS A 178 -7.98 -0.08 9.22
N SER A 179 -7.80 -0.88 8.19
CA SER A 179 -6.45 -1.34 7.81
C SER A 179 -5.57 -0.22 7.27
N THR A 180 -6.15 0.81 6.65
CA THR A 180 -5.43 2.01 6.23
C THR A 180 -4.91 2.79 7.44
N TRP A 181 -5.73 2.90 8.49
CA TRP A 181 -5.33 3.54 9.74
C TRP A 181 -4.10 2.84 10.36
N HIS A 182 -4.15 1.52 10.50
CA HIS A 182 -3.01 0.74 11.01
C HIS A 182 -1.77 0.88 10.15
N LEU A 183 -1.94 0.80 8.82
CA LEU A 183 -0.84 0.94 7.88
C LEU A 183 -0.09 2.27 8.06
N PHE A 184 -0.81 3.37 8.27
CA PHE A 184 -0.21 4.69 8.45
C PHE A 184 0.37 4.88 9.85
N ALA A 185 -0.31 4.40 10.89
CA ALA A 185 0.17 4.48 12.26
C ALA A 185 1.52 3.75 12.46
N GLU A 186 1.73 2.69 11.70
CA GLU A 186 2.90 1.83 11.78
C GLU A 186 4.03 2.20 10.82
N ALA A 187 3.82 3.23 10.00
CA ALA A 187 4.82 3.68 9.02
C ALA A 187 6.13 4.21 9.63
N GLY A 188 6.15 4.52 10.93
CA GLY A 188 7.36 4.98 11.65
C GLY A 188 7.76 6.42 11.40
N VAL A 189 7.00 7.17 10.60
CA VAL A 189 7.29 8.58 10.25
C VAL A 189 6.44 9.60 10.99
N GLY A 190 5.54 9.13 11.86
CA GLY A 190 4.51 9.93 12.52
C GLY A 190 3.19 9.91 11.76
N PHE A 191 2.09 9.88 12.49
CA PHE A 191 0.74 9.82 11.94
C PHE A 191 -0.22 10.69 12.74
N LYS A 192 -0.95 11.54 12.07
CA LYS A 192 -2.01 12.37 12.64
C LYS A 192 -3.33 12.10 11.94
N HIS A 193 -4.34 11.70 12.70
CA HIS A 193 -5.67 11.43 12.19
C HIS A 193 -6.69 12.44 12.72
N PHE A 194 -7.39 13.10 11.81
CA PHE A 194 -8.54 13.96 12.08
C PHE A 194 -9.80 13.19 11.70
N GLY A 195 -10.44 12.56 12.66
CA GLY A 195 -11.53 11.59 12.43
C GLY A 195 -12.85 12.18 11.93
N ARG A 196 -13.02 13.50 11.93
CA ARG A 196 -14.26 14.18 11.49
C ARG A 196 -13.95 15.05 10.29
N CYS A 197 -14.85 15.05 9.31
CA CYS A 197 -14.79 15.97 8.17
C CYS A 197 -16.20 16.41 7.71
N ASP A 198 -17.20 16.25 8.59
CA ASP A 198 -18.58 16.64 8.38
C ASP A 198 -18.75 18.16 8.40
N ALA A 199 -19.80 18.64 7.75
CA ALA A 199 -20.17 20.05 7.77
C ALA A 199 -20.44 20.51 9.21
N GLY A 200 -19.77 21.57 9.63
CA GLY A 200 -19.83 22.10 11.02
C GLY A 200 -18.75 21.54 11.95
N SER A 201 -17.93 20.60 11.53
CA SER A 201 -16.71 20.24 12.27
C SER A 201 -15.66 21.35 12.10
N ARG A 202 -14.80 21.51 13.12
CA ARG A 202 -13.66 22.44 13.05
C ARG A 202 -12.40 21.79 12.44
N VAL A 203 -12.58 20.73 11.71
CA VAL A 203 -11.46 19.92 11.23
C VAL A 203 -10.49 20.70 10.31
N MET A 204 -11.02 21.63 9.52
CA MET A 204 -10.17 22.43 8.63
C MET A 204 -9.32 23.45 9.41
N GLU A 205 -9.87 24.03 10.45
CA GLU A 205 -9.15 24.92 11.37
C GLU A 205 -8.09 24.13 12.17
N GLU A 206 -8.45 22.96 12.70
CA GLU A 206 -7.53 22.07 13.41
C GLU A 206 -6.39 21.56 12.52
N LEU A 207 -6.69 21.27 11.26
CA LEU A 207 -5.68 20.89 10.27
C LEU A 207 -4.74 22.06 9.97
N GLU A 208 -5.28 23.27 9.80
CA GLU A 208 -4.48 24.47 9.58
C GLU A 208 -3.53 24.76 10.75
N GLU A 209 -4.05 24.68 11.98
CA GLU A 209 -3.25 24.85 13.20
C GLU A 209 -2.13 23.80 13.27
N TYR A 210 -2.44 22.56 12.96
CA TYR A 210 -1.45 21.49 12.91
C TYR A 210 -0.37 21.73 11.85
N LEU A 211 -0.76 22.12 10.63
CA LEU A 211 0.18 22.41 9.56
C LEU A 211 1.13 23.56 9.90
N LYS A 212 0.62 24.62 10.53
CA LYS A 212 1.44 25.75 11.01
C LYS A 212 2.45 25.28 12.07
N ALA A 213 2.01 24.49 13.04
CA ALA A 213 2.89 23.94 14.08
C ALA A 213 3.99 23.03 13.53
N GLU A 214 3.69 22.21 12.52
CA GLU A 214 4.70 21.37 11.83
C GLU A 214 5.72 22.24 11.09
N ALA A 215 5.24 23.29 10.40
CA ALA A 215 6.11 24.20 9.66
C ALA A 215 7.03 25.03 10.56
N GLU A 216 6.53 25.50 11.71
CA GLU A 216 7.35 26.19 12.72
C GLU A 216 8.52 25.32 13.23
N GLN A 217 8.34 24.00 13.19
CA GLN A 217 9.36 23.04 13.53
C GLN A 217 10.22 22.59 12.32
N GLY A 218 10.02 23.21 11.16
CA GLY A 218 10.72 22.89 9.92
C GLY A 218 10.32 21.55 9.30
N ARG A 219 9.22 20.94 9.75
CA ARG A 219 8.73 19.65 9.25
C ARG A 219 7.70 19.87 8.14
N LYS A 220 7.80 19.05 7.09
CA LYS A 220 6.83 18.97 6.00
C LYS A 220 6.05 17.66 6.10
N LEU A 221 4.82 17.63 5.62
CA LEU A 221 4.08 16.38 5.49
C LEU A 221 4.66 15.50 4.39
N SER A 222 4.63 14.19 4.60
CA SER A 222 4.83 13.23 3.50
C SER A 222 3.66 13.33 2.53
N PHE A 223 2.44 13.16 3.05
CA PHE A 223 1.20 13.32 2.30
C PHE A 223 -0.01 13.48 3.24
N LEU A 224 -1.12 13.93 2.65
CA LEU A 224 -2.43 13.90 3.26
C LEU A 224 -3.32 12.91 2.53
N PHE A 225 -3.99 12.06 3.28
CA PHE A 225 -4.90 11.02 2.79
C PHE A 225 -6.33 11.27 3.24
N LEU A 226 -7.28 11.02 2.36
CA LEU A 226 -8.69 10.92 2.69
C LEU A 226 -9.39 9.91 1.78
N GLU A 227 -10.45 9.32 2.27
CA GLU A 227 -11.39 8.56 1.45
C GLU A 227 -12.54 9.48 1.01
N PHE A 228 -12.86 9.46 -0.29
CA PHE A 228 -13.86 10.36 -0.85
C PHE A 228 -14.85 9.60 -1.74
N PRO A 229 -16.08 9.43 -1.27
CA PRO A 229 -16.58 9.73 0.08
C PRO A 229 -15.93 8.84 1.15
N SER A 230 -15.98 9.28 2.43
CA SER A 230 -15.39 8.55 3.56
C SER A 230 -16.11 7.21 3.82
N ASN A 231 -15.37 6.22 4.30
CA ASN A 231 -15.88 4.89 4.59
C ASN A 231 -15.97 4.65 6.11
N PRO A 232 -17.11 4.19 6.68
CA PRO A 232 -18.34 3.79 5.99
C PRO A 232 -19.43 4.88 5.94
N ILE A 233 -19.19 6.05 6.51
CA ILE A 233 -20.26 7.06 6.78
C ILE A 233 -20.60 7.94 5.57
N LEU A 234 -19.86 7.81 4.46
CA LEU A 234 -20.09 8.49 3.19
C LEU A 234 -20.14 10.04 3.30
N VAL A 235 -19.43 10.59 4.26
CA VAL A 235 -19.27 12.04 4.41
C VAL A 235 -18.10 12.49 3.55
N SER A 236 -18.26 13.62 2.88
CA SER A 236 -17.24 14.20 2.01
C SER A 236 -16.66 15.46 2.62
N ALA A 237 -15.34 15.59 2.61
CA ALA A 237 -14.67 16.82 2.96
C ALA A 237 -14.86 17.89 1.87
N ASP A 238 -14.76 19.17 2.24
CA ASP A 238 -14.67 20.26 1.28
C ASP A 238 -13.29 20.22 0.59
N LEU A 239 -13.24 19.56 -0.57
CA LEU A 239 -12.00 19.37 -1.32
C LEU A 239 -11.40 20.67 -1.82
N LYS A 240 -12.23 21.68 -2.14
CA LYS A 240 -11.75 22.98 -2.60
C LYS A 240 -11.01 23.70 -1.48
N ARG A 241 -11.64 23.81 -0.30
CA ARG A 241 -11.02 24.40 0.88
C ARG A 241 -9.77 23.61 1.32
N LEU A 242 -9.84 22.27 1.27
CA LEU A 242 -8.70 21.43 1.58
C LEU A 242 -7.51 21.72 0.64
N ARG A 243 -7.74 21.84 -0.67
CA ARG A 243 -6.70 22.18 -1.64
C ARG A 243 -6.09 23.54 -1.37
N GLU A 244 -6.92 24.54 -1.09
CA GLU A 244 -6.46 25.90 -0.74
C GLU A 244 -5.57 25.88 0.51
N LEU A 245 -5.96 25.07 1.50
CA LEU A 245 -5.25 24.96 2.76
C LEU A 245 -3.90 24.25 2.62
N VAL A 246 -3.82 23.16 1.87
CA VAL A 246 -2.58 22.37 1.77
C VAL A 246 -1.60 22.89 0.71
N SER A 247 -2.04 23.67 -0.27
CA SER A 247 -1.20 24.17 -1.37
C SER A 247 0.03 24.96 -0.90
N PRO A 248 -0.04 25.80 0.15
CA PRO A 248 1.15 26.51 0.66
C PRO A 248 2.18 25.58 1.34
N TRP A 249 1.75 24.42 1.83
CA TRP A 249 2.54 23.49 2.63
C TRP A 249 3.09 22.31 1.83
N GLY A 250 2.47 22.01 0.71
CA GLY A 250 2.99 21.10 -0.28
C GLY A 250 3.85 21.88 -1.25
N ASN A 251 5.16 21.71 -1.26
CA ASN A 251 5.90 21.97 -2.47
C ASN A 251 5.37 20.98 -3.52
N MET A 252 4.30 21.36 -4.17
CA MET A 252 4.05 20.96 -5.53
C MET A 252 5.02 21.82 -6.36
N GLU A 253 6.33 21.63 -6.16
CA GLU A 253 7.27 21.89 -7.22
C GLU A 253 6.74 21.06 -8.37
N ASN A 254 6.38 21.80 -9.41
CA ASN A 254 5.94 21.32 -10.68
C ASN A 254 6.54 19.95 -10.98
N VAL A 255 5.72 18.90 -10.95
CA VAL A 255 5.97 17.76 -11.79
C VAL A 255 5.81 18.32 -13.19
N GLU A 256 6.87 18.95 -13.70
CA GLU A 256 6.98 19.25 -15.10
C GLU A 256 6.81 17.92 -15.80
N ARG A 257 5.76 17.85 -16.58
CA ARG A 257 5.48 16.74 -17.46
C ARG A 257 6.65 16.67 -18.44
N GLY A 258 7.59 15.76 -18.16
CA GLY A 258 8.63 15.37 -19.09
C GLY A 258 8.22 14.08 -19.80
#